data_e3a5c38ca703c0ca08309c680ed8edf8
#
_entry.id   e3a5c38ca703c0ca08309c680ed8edf8
#
_cell.length_a   1.000
_cell.length_b   1.000
_cell.length_c   1.000
_cell.angle_alpha   90.00
_cell.angle_beta   90.00
_cell.angle_gamma   90.00
#
_symmetry.space_group_name_H-M   'P 1'
#
loop_
_entity.id
_entity.type
_entity.pdbx_description
1 polymer ?
#
loop_
_entity_poly.entity_id
_entity_poly.type
_entity_poly.pdbx_seq_one_letter_code
_entity_poly.pdbx_strand_id
1 'polypeptide(L)'
;MFKNKNAFLIMGVIAVAFSLIVFLLPFEWDENFWIAYIFEMTAIIIQIPVFKIAFENNESIKSKVFGFPVFRVGYIYLFIQTIASLGVIIANYFIEIPFYISLLIFIVILAFALFFSISVDIAREAVQRIDDAAINKTSNMMELRNLSSRLSSFTNDNALKAELQKLTEALRFSDPVSSDATLQAEKELQTKLNDLTSMLSDGSADISDIQAIQNKLSERNAICKLSKTH
;
A
#
# COMPACT_ATOMS: atom_id res chain seq x y z
N MET A 1 -12.69 -6.75 -10.75
CA MET A 1 -12.57 -5.37 -11.25
C MET A 1 -13.90 -4.65 -11.04
N PHE A 2 -14.11 -4.00 -9.89
CA PHE A 2 -15.24 -3.12 -9.69
C PHE A 2 -15.02 -1.88 -10.57
N LYS A 3 -15.70 -1.81 -11.70
CA LYS A 3 -15.69 -0.60 -12.53
C LYS A 3 -16.34 0.53 -11.71
N ASN A 4 -15.79 1.74 -11.77
CA ASN A 4 -16.35 2.94 -11.12
C ASN A 4 -17.87 3.10 -11.27
N LYS A 5 -18.46 2.61 -12.37
CA LYS A 5 -19.90 2.58 -12.61
C LYS A 5 -20.69 1.82 -11.54
N ASN A 6 -20.16 0.73 -10.98
CA ASN A 6 -20.88 -0.08 -9.98
C ASN A 6 -20.94 0.63 -8.62
N ALA A 7 -19.90 1.39 -8.25
CA ALA A 7 -19.90 2.19 -7.02
C ALA A 7 -20.98 3.28 -7.09
N PHE A 8 -21.06 4.01 -8.21
CA PHE A 8 -22.12 5.01 -8.42
C PHE A 8 -23.52 4.40 -8.38
N LEU A 9 -23.71 3.22 -8.98
CA LEU A 9 -25.01 2.54 -8.94
C LEU A 9 -25.39 2.14 -7.51
N ILE A 10 -24.48 1.59 -6.74
CA ILE A 10 -24.73 1.19 -5.34
C ILE A 10 -25.09 2.42 -4.51
N MET A 11 -24.33 3.51 -4.62
CA MET A 11 -24.63 4.74 -3.88
C MET A 11 -25.96 5.37 -4.32
N GLY A 12 -26.27 5.32 -5.62
CA GLY A 12 -27.57 5.74 -6.15
C GLY A 12 -28.73 4.92 -5.59
N VAL A 13 -28.58 3.61 -5.50
CA VAL A 13 -29.61 2.74 -4.89
C VAL A 13 -29.82 3.07 -3.42
N ILE A 14 -28.73 3.29 -2.65
CA ILE A 14 -28.83 3.67 -1.23
C ILE A 14 -29.52 5.02 -1.08
N ALA A 15 -29.17 6.02 -1.90
CA ALA A 15 -29.78 7.33 -1.87
C ALA A 15 -31.29 7.28 -2.19
N VAL A 16 -31.67 6.52 -3.21
CA VAL A 16 -33.08 6.34 -3.57
C VAL A 16 -33.84 5.59 -2.49
N ALA A 17 -33.26 4.51 -1.94
CA ALA A 17 -33.89 3.74 -0.88
C ALA A 17 -34.11 4.59 0.39
N PHE A 18 -33.10 5.35 0.82
CA PHE A 18 -33.24 6.25 1.96
C PHE A 18 -34.30 7.33 1.69
N SER A 19 -34.27 7.98 0.52
CA SER A 19 -35.26 8.99 0.12
C SER A 19 -36.66 8.42 0.12
N LEU A 20 -36.88 7.23 -0.45
CA LEU A 20 -38.18 6.58 -0.42
C LEU A 20 -38.69 6.32 1.00
N ILE A 21 -37.80 5.84 1.90
CA ILE A 21 -38.17 5.58 3.29
C ILE A 21 -38.65 6.88 3.97
N VAL A 22 -37.84 7.95 3.90
CA VAL A 22 -38.15 9.17 4.66
C VAL A 22 -39.31 10.00 4.06
N PHE A 23 -39.49 9.95 2.73
CA PHE A 23 -40.60 10.70 2.08
C PHE A 23 -41.91 9.94 2.04
N LEU A 24 -41.93 8.61 2.14
CA LEU A 24 -43.15 7.81 2.18
C LEU A 24 -43.74 7.70 3.60
N LEU A 25 -42.91 7.87 4.63
CA LEU A 25 -43.36 7.86 6.01
C LEU A 25 -44.04 9.19 6.39
N PRO A 26 -45.00 9.20 7.31
CA PRO A 26 -45.77 10.38 7.68
C PRO A 26 -45.00 11.31 8.65
N PHE A 27 -43.75 11.64 8.27
CA PHE A 27 -42.94 12.60 9.02
C PHE A 27 -43.21 14.04 8.56
N GLU A 28 -43.13 14.98 9.48
CA GLU A 28 -43.16 16.39 9.16
C GLU A 28 -41.85 16.82 8.49
N TRP A 29 -41.94 17.61 7.42
CA TRP A 29 -40.76 18.10 6.68
C TRP A 29 -40.27 19.43 7.26
N ASP A 30 -39.89 19.36 8.53
CA ASP A 30 -39.37 20.48 9.32
C ASP A 30 -37.87 20.72 9.13
N GLU A 31 -37.28 21.61 9.93
CA GLU A 31 -35.86 21.92 9.87
C GLU A 31 -34.99 20.71 10.21
N ASN A 32 -35.40 19.88 11.19
CA ASN A 32 -34.67 18.68 11.60
C ASN A 32 -34.66 17.60 10.50
N PHE A 33 -35.81 17.46 9.81
CA PHE A 33 -35.90 16.55 8.67
C PHE A 33 -34.92 16.95 7.56
N TRP A 34 -34.90 18.25 7.17
CA TRP A 34 -34.01 18.71 6.11
C TRP A 34 -32.55 18.64 6.49
N ILE A 35 -32.18 18.95 7.74
CA ILE A 35 -30.82 18.82 8.25
C ILE A 35 -30.39 17.35 8.15
N ALA A 36 -31.17 16.41 8.68
CA ALA A 36 -30.87 14.98 8.62
C ALA A 36 -30.72 14.48 7.17
N TYR A 37 -31.64 14.88 6.28
CA TYR A 37 -31.62 14.49 4.89
C TYR A 37 -30.38 15.02 4.14
N ILE A 38 -30.01 16.28 4.32
CA ILE A 38 -28.83 16.89 3.68
C ILE A 38 -27.55 16.22 4.16
N PHE A 39 -27.40 15.98 5.45
CA PHE A 39 -26.21 15.29 5.99
C PHE A 39 -26.12 13.86 5.50
N GLU A 40 -27.23 13.13 5.38
CA GLU A 40 -27.25 11.78 4.81
C GLU A 40 -26.84 11.77 3.33
N MET A 41 -27.41 12.66 2.51
CA MET A 41 -27.02 12.79 1.11
C MET A 41 -25.54 13.14 0.97
N THR A 42 -25.04 14.02 1.82
CA THR A 42 -23.62 14.39 1.87
C THR A 42 -22.77 13.17 2.22
N ALA A 43 -23.17 12.36 3.20
CA ALA A 43 -22.47 11.14 3.57
C ALA A 43 -22.40 10.14 2.41
N ILE A 44 -23.50 9.95 1.67
CA ILE A 44 -23.54 9.08 0.49
C ILE A 44 -22.61 9.60 -0.61
N ILE A 45 -22.61 10.91 -0.87
CA ILE A 45 -21.74 11.53 -1.89
C ILE A 45 -20.25 11.36 -1.52
N ILE A 46 -19.88 11.51 -0.26
CA ILE A 46 -18.52 11.31 0.23
C ILE A 46 -18.02 9.87 0.00
N GLN A 47 -18.91 8.87 -0.07
CA GLN A 47 -18.49 7.50 -0.37
C GLN A 47 -17.93 7.35 -1.79
N ILE A 48 -18.29 8.20 -2.73
CA ILE A 48 -17.82 8.10 -4.13
C ILE A 48 -16.29 8.22 -4.21
N PRO A 49 -15.66 9.31 -3.71
CA PRO A 49 -14.19 9.38 -3.68
C PRO A 49 -13.55 8.31 -2.78
N VAL A 50 -14.18 7.92 -1.67
CA VAL A 50 -13.69 6.84 -0.80
C VAL A 50 -13.56 5.53 -1.57
N PHE A 51 -14.58 5.14 -2.34
CA PHE A 51 -14.54 3.98 -3.21
C PHE A 51 -13.45 4.09 -4.28
N LYS A 52 -13.29 5.27 -4.85
CA LYS A 52 -12.26 5.53 -5.85
C LYS A 52 -10.86 5.30 -5.25
N ILE A 53 -10.55 5.95 -4.13
CA ILE A 53 -9.27 5.82 -3.43
C ILE A 53 -9.01 4.36 -3.00
N ALA A 54 -10.04 3.65 -2.53
CA ALA A 54 -9.90 2.29 -2.04
C ALA A 54 -9.63 1.25 -3.14
N PHE A 55 -10.12 1.46 -4.36
CA PHE A 55 -10.15 0.42 -5.40
C PHE A 55 -9.50 0.79 -6.73
N GLU A 56 -9.05 2.02 -6.94
CA GLU A 56 -8.49 2.49 -8.22
C GLU A 56 -7.05 2.00 -8.46
N ASN A 57 -6.24 1.81 -7.41
CA ASN A 57 -4.83 1.41 -7.49
C ASN A 57 -4.65 -0.11 -7.36
N ASN A 58 -5.24 -0.88 -8.26
CA ASN A 58 -5.36 -2.35 -8.15
C ASN A 58 -4.14 -3.16 -8.61
N GLU A 59 -3.03 -2.54 -8.97
CA GLU A 59 -1.89 -3.25 -9.59
C GLU A 59 -0.89 -3.85 -8.58
N SER A 60 -0.90 -3.43 -7.32
CA SER A 60 -0.04 -4.03 -6.30
C SER A 60 -0.85 -4.64 -5.16
N ILE A 61 -0.33 -5.76 -4.60
CA ILE A 61 -0.88 -6.38 -3.38
C ILE A 61 -0.92 -5.36 -2.23
N LYS A 62 0.04 -4.45 -2.17
CA LYS A 62 0.14 -3.35 -1.21
C LYS A 62 -1.05 -2.40 -1.30
N SER A 63 -1.48 -2.01 -2.50
CA SER A 63 -2.64 -1.14 -2.71
C SER A 63 -3.94 -1.74 -2.17
N LYS A 64 -4.13 -3.06 -2.29
CA LYS A 64 -5.30 -3.76 -1.74
C LYS A 64 -5.33 -3.75 -0.22
N VAL A 65 -4.19 -3.94 0.41
CA VAL A 65 -4.07 -3.94 1.88
C VAL A 65 -4.31 -2.54 2.45
N PHE A 66 -3.83 -1.49 1.79
CA PHE A 66 -3.96 -0.11 2.27
C PHE A 66 -5.28 0.57 1.88
N GLY A 67 -5.95 0.16 0.81
CA GLY A 67 -7.27 0.67 0.44
C GLY A 67 -8.39 0.22 1.39
N PHE A 68 -8.23 -0.95 2.00
CA PHE A 68 -9.24 -1.53 2.90
C PHE A 68 -9.51 -0.70 4.17
N PRO A 69 -8.51 -0.14 4.88
CA PRO A 69 -8.78 0.72 6.03
C PRO A 69 -9.58 1.98 5.71
N VAL A 70 -9.26 2.67 4.60
CA VAL A 70 -9.99 3.86 4.16
C VAL A 70 -11.45 3.53 3.83
N PHE A 71 -11.66 2.44 3.10
CA PHE A 71 -13.00 1.92 2.80
C PHE A 71 -13.79 1.61 4.07
N ARG A 72 -13.14 0.98 5.06
CA ARG A 72 -13.78 0.63 6.32
C ARG A 72 -14.25 1.85 7.12
N VAL A 73 -13.44 2.90 7.19
CA VAL A 73 -13.83 4.18 7.83
C VAL A 73 -15.02 4.80 7.11
N GLY A 74 -14.97 4.89 5.78
CA GLY A 74 -16.06 5.45 4.99
C GLY A 74 -17.38 4.70 5.20
N TYR A 75 -17.37 3.40 5.12
CA TYR A 75 -18.56 2.56 5.30
C TYR A 75 -19.11 2.66 6.74
N ILE A 76 -18.26 2.69 7.78
CA ILE A 76 -18.70 2.87 9.17
C ILE A 76 -19.33 4.25 9.35
N TYR A 77 -18.74 5.30 8.78
CA TYR A 77 -19.31 6.64 8.79
C TYR A 77 -20.71 6.66 8.17
N LEU A 78 -20.88 6.11 6.96
CA LEU A 78 -22.19 6.05 6.30
C LEU A 78 -23.22 5.32 7.17
N PHE A 79 -22.86 4.20 7.77
CA PHE A 79 -23.74 3.42 8.62
C PHE A 79 -24.18 4.19 9.87
N ILE A 80 -23.24 4.84 10.57
CA ILE A 80 -23.52 5.68 11.73
C ILE A 80 -24.41 6.87 11.33
N GLN A 81 -24.09 7.52 10.22
CA GLN A 81 -24.86 8.65 9.70
C GLN A 81 -26.31 8.25 9.39
N THR A 82 -26.52 7.13 8.71
CA THR A 82 -27.86 6.63 8.39
C THR A 82 -28.68 6.36 9.66
N ILE A 83 -28.08 5.72 10.66
CA ILE A 83 -28.75 5.48 11.95
C ILE A 83 -29.09 6.80 12.65
N ALA A 84 -28.15 7.75 12.66
CA ALA A 84 -28.38 9.05 13.29
C ALA A 84 -29.45 9.85 12.56
N SER A 85 -29.45 9.86 11.23
CA SER A 85 -30.43 10.58 10.41
C SER A 85 -31.84 10.04 10.63
N LEU A 86 -32.02 8.71 10.57
CA LEU A 86 -33.31 8.08 10.89
C LEU A 86 -33.70 8.29 12.35
N GLY A 87 -32.74 8.19 13.26
CA GLY A 87 -32.96 8.40 14.68
C GLY A 87 -33.46 9.81 15.00
N VAL A 88 -32.87 10.84 14.40
CA VAL A 88 -33.30 12.24 14.58
C VAL A 88 -34.69 12.45 14.00
N ILE A 89 -34.96 11.97 12.77
CA ILE A 89 -36.28 12.11 12.12
C ILE A 89 -37.37 11.43 12.96
N ILE A 90 -37.12 10.20 13.42
CA ILE A 90 -38.08 9.46 14.26
C ILE A 90 -38.25 10.12 15.63
N ALA A 91 -37.15 10.50 16.29
CA ALA A 91 -37.23 11.12 17.60
C ALA A 91 -37.96 12.48 17.55
N ASN A 92 -37.72 13.25 16.52
CA ASN A 92 -38.39 14.54 16.32
C ASN A 92 -39.91 14.41 16.10
N TYR A 93 -40.38 13.29 15.56
CA TYR A 93 -41.80 12.99 15.44
C TYR A 93 -42.49 12.83 16.81
N PHE A 94 -41.77 12.33 17.84
CA PHE A 94 -42.32 12.13 19.18
C PHE A 94 -42.00 13.26 20.15
N ILE A 95 -40.87 13.96 19.95
CA ILE A 95 -40.35 14.97 20.85
C ILE A 95 -39.81 16.13 19.98
N GLU A 96 -40.33 17.33 20.13
CA GLU A 96 -39.79 18.50 19.44
C GLU A 96 -38.34 18.73 19.80
N ILE A 97 -37.44 18.41 18.88
CA ILE A 97 -35.98 18.61 19.04
C ILE A 97 -35.60 19.98 18.51
N PRO A 98 -34.96 20.84 19.29
CA PRO A 98 -34.40 22.08 18.76
C PRO A 98 -33.40 21.79 17.62
N PHE A 99 -33.53 22.46 16.47
CA PHE A 99 -32.75 22.18 15.26
C PHE A 99 -31.23 22.24 15.47
N TYR A 100 -30.75 23.11 16.37
CA TYR A 100 -29.32 23.24 16.67
C TYR A 100 -28.74 21.99 17.35
N ILE A 101 -29.55 21.19 18.04
CA ILE A 101 -29.11 19.91 18.65
C ILE A 101 -28.88 18.89 17.53
N SER A 102 -29.81 18.76 16.59
CA SER A 102 -29.66 17.89 15.42
C SER A 102 -28.44 18.29 14.59
N LEU A 103 -28.27 19.58 14.32
CA LEU A 103 -27.13 20.11 13.59
C LEU A 103 -25.80 19.80 14.31
N LEU A 104 -25.75 19.97 15.64
CA LEU A 104 -24.55 19.67 16.42
C LEU A 104 -24.18 18.17 16.35
N ILE A 105 -25.17 17.28 16.46
CA ILE A 105 -24.95 15.84 16.36
C ILE A 105 -24.30 15.49 15.01
N PHE A 106 -24.83 15.99 13.90
CA PHE A 106 -24.30 15.68 12.57
C PHE A 106 -22.92 16.31 12.31
N ILE A 107 -22.68 17.52 12.80
CA ILE A 107 -21.36 18.15 12.73
C ILE A 107 -20.30 17.31 13.49
N VAL A 108 -20.66 16.83 14.68
CA VAL A 108 -19.76 16.00 15.50
C VAL A 108 -19.46 14.66 14.79
N ILE A 109 -20.48 14.00 14.24
CA ILE A 109 -20.30 12.76 13.48
C ILE A 109 -19.39 12.99 12.27
N LEU A 110 -19.62 14.06 11.51
CA LEU A 110 -18.80 14.42 10.35
C LEU A 110 -17.36 14.75 10.75
N ALA A 111 -17.17 15.52 11.85
CA ALA A 111 -15.84 15.86 12.35
C ALA A 111 -15.04 14.60 12.76
N PHE A 112 -15.68 13.65 13.44
CA PHE A 112 -15.05 12.36 13.76
C PHE A 112 -14.69 11.57 12.49
N ALA A 113 -15.58 11.53 11.50
CA ALA A 113 -15.31 10.83 10.24
C ALA A 113 -14.10 11.43 9.51
N LEU A 114 -13.99 12.75 9.44
CA LEU A 114 -12.86 13.45 8.85
C LEU A 114 -11.57 13.20 9.64
N PHE A 115 -11.63 13.27 10.97
CA PHE A 115 -10.48 12.99 11.83
C PHE A 115 -9.93 11.57 11.62
N PHE A 116 -10.80 10.57 11.61
CA PHE A 116 -10.38 9.18 11.35
C PHE A 116 -9.86 8.97 9.93
N SER A 117 -10.45 9.62 8.93
CA SER A 117 -9.96 9.53 7.55
C SER A 117 -8.56 10.08 7.41
N ILE A 118 -8.27 11.26 7.99
CA ILE A 118 -6.93 11.86 7.98
C ILE A 118 -5.94 10.98 8.75
N SER A 119 -6.33 10.43 9.89
CA SER A 119 -5.48 9.55 10.70
C SER A 119 -5.07 8.28 9.94
N VAL A 120 -5.99 7.69 9.17
CA VAL A 120 -5.72 6.51 8.32
C VAL A 120 -4.76 6.87 7.18
N ASP A 121 -4.90 8.03 6.55
CA ASP A 121 -4.00 8.49 5.50
C ASP A 121 -2.57 8.71 6.02
N ILE A 122 -2.42 9.36 7.19
CA ILE A 122 -1.11 9.55 7.84
C ILE A 122 -0.46 8.20 8.16
N ALA A 123 -1.21 7.26 8.73
CA ALA A 123 -0.71 5.92 9.03
C ALA A 123 -0.27 5.16 7.76
N ARG A 124 -1.04 5.30 6.67
CA ARG A 124 -0.72 4.72 5.36
C ARG A 124 0.60 5.26 4.81
N GLU A 125 0.78 6.59 4.81
CA GLU A 125 2.02 7.22 4.34
C GLU A 125 3.23 6.77 5.17
N ALA A 126 3.10 6.67 6.49
CA ALA A 126 4.16 6.22 7.37
C ALA A 126 4.60 4.78 7.04
N VAL A 127 3.65 3.86 6.85
CA VAL A 127 3.94 2.46 6.47
C VAL A 127 4.58 2.41 5.08
N GLN A 128 4.09 3.19 4.13
CA GLN A 128 4.66 3.21 2.78
C GLN A 128 6.10 3.71 2.78
N ARG A 129 6.42 4.75 3.54
CA ARG A 129 7.81 5.24 3.70
C ARG A 129 8.75 4.18 4.27
N ILE A 130 8.29 3.42 5.27
CA ILE A 130 9.08 2.31 5.86
C ILE A 130 9.31 1.22 4.82
N ASP A 131 8.30 0.85 4.06
CA ASP A 131 8.37 -0.16 3.01
C ASP A 131 9.31 0.25 1.88
N ASP A 132 9.19 1.50 1.39
CA ASP A 132 10.05 2.03 0.33
C ASP A 132 11.53 2.11 0.79
N ALA A 133 11.75 2.52 2.04
CA ALA A 133 13.08 2.50 2.64
C ALA A 133 13.65 1.05 2.75
N ALA A 134 12.82 0.07 3.09
CA ALA A 134 13.23 -1.33 3.16
C ALA A 134 13.53 -1.90 1.75
N ILE A 135 12.72 -1.58 0.74
CA ILE A 135 12.95 -1.99 -0.65
C ILE A 135 14.26 -1.38 -1.17
N ASN A 136 14.48 -0.07 -0.95
CA ASN A 136 15.69 0.59 -1.38
C ASN A 136 16.93 -0.02 -0.75
N LYS A 137 16.86 -0.41 0.53
CA LYS A 137 17.96 -1.08 1.22
C LYS A 137 18.25 -2.50 0.72
N THR A 138 17.31 -3.16 0.07
CA THR A 138 17.50 -4.55 -0.42
C THR A 138 17.66 -4.62 -1.94
N SER A 139 17.43 -3.54 -2.67
CA SER A 139 17.43 -3.51 -4.13
C SER A 139 18.77 -3.91 -4.75
N ASN A 140 19.88 -3.39 -4.21
CA ASN A 140 21.22 -3.68 -4.72
C ASN A 140 21.56 -5.17 -4.65
N MET A 141 21.35 -5.79 -3.50
CA MET A 141 21.60 -7.23 -3.34
C MET A 141 20.67 -8.09 -4.18
N MET A 142 19.43 -7.66 -4.36
CA MET A 142 18.48 -8.34 -5.25
C MET A 142 18.93 -8.27 -6.71
N GLU A 143 19.47 -7.14 -7.15
CA GLU A 143 20.03 -6.98 -8.49
C GLU A 143 21.24 -7.87 -8.69
N LEU A 144 22.20 -7.89 -7.74
CA LEU A 144 23.39 -8.77 -7.78
C LEU A 144 22.98 -10.25 -7.88
N ARG A 145 21.98 -10.68 -7.11
CA ARG A 145 21.42 -12.04 -7.19
C ARG A 145 20.80 -12.35 -8.55
N ASN A 146 20.05 -11.41 -9.11
CA ASN A 146 19.43 -11.57 -10.43
C ASN A 146 20.49 -11.65 -11.53
N LEU A 147 21.54 -10.83 -11.47
CA LEU A 147 22.66 -10.90 -12.40
C LEU A 147 23.36 -12.26 -12.28
N SER A 148 23.74 -12.69 -11.09
CA SER A 148 24.47 -13.94 -10.89
C SER A 148 23.67 -15.17 -11.35
N SER A 149 22.36 -15.18 -11.16
CA SER A 149 21.50 -16.31 -11.56
C SER A 149 21.45 -16.56 -13.07
N ARG A 150 21.77 -15.54 -13.88
CA ARG A 150 21.78 -15.63 -15.35
C ARG A 150 23.14 -16.07 -15.90
N LEU A 151 24.23 -15.93 -15.13
CA LEU A 151 25.59 -16.18 -15.61
C LEU A 151 25.79 -17.61 -16.12
N SER A 152 25.20 -18.59 -15.48
CA SER A 152 25.33 -20.00 -15.88
C SER A 152 24.75 -20.31 -17.27
N SER A 153 23.90 -19.44 -17.84
CA SER A 153 23.36 -19.60 -19.18
C SER A 153 24.32 -19.14 -20.29
N PHE A 154 25.37 -18.38 -19.97
CA PHE A 154 26.34 -17.86 -20.92
C PHE A 154 27.53 -18.78 -21.21
N THR A 155 27.66 -19.90 -20.50
CA THR A 155 28.74 -20.87 -20.70
C THR A 155 28.23 -22.29 -20.81
N ASN A 156 28.94 -23.13 -21.56
CA ASN A 156 28.71 -24.58 -21.62
C ASN A 156 29.74 -25.39 -20.85
N ASP A 157 30.79 -24.73 -20.31
CA ASP A 157 31.81 -25.37 -19.51
C ASP A 157 31.25 -25.81 -18.15
N ASN A 158 31.34 -27.07 -17.82
CA ASN A 158 30.84 -27.65 -16.59
C ASN A 158 31.62 -27.18 -15.35
N ALA A 159 32.91 -26.89 -15.49
CA ALA A 159 33.73 -26.40 -14.39
C ALA A 159 33.33 -24.94 -14.03
N LEU A 160 33.20 -24.09 -15.04
CA LEU A 160 32.72 -22.73 -14.86
C LEU A 160 31.27 -22.69 -14.30
N LYS A 161 30.38 -23.56 -14.80
CA LYS A 161 29.03 -23.68 -14.26
C LYS A 161 29.00 -24.03 -12.78
N ALA A 162 29.82 -24.96 -12.35
CA ALA A 162 29.90 -25.35 -10.93
C ALA A 162 30.33 -24.18 -10.04
N GLU A 163 31.32 -23.39 -10.46
CA GLU A 163 31.77 -22.22 -9.71
C GLU A 163 30.77 -21.09 -9.74
N LEU A 164 30.06 -20.84 -10.87
CA LEU A 164 28.98 -19.88 -10.97
C LEU A 164 27.79 -20.24 -10.07
N GLN A 165 27.47 -21.53 -9.93
CA GLN A 165 26.44 -21.98 -8.99
C GLN A 165 26.84 -21.68 -7.55
N LYS A 166 28.11 -21.96 -7.15
CA LYS A 166 28.60 -21.59 -5.81
C LYS A 166 28.53 -20.09 -5.53
N LEU A 167 28.88 -19.25 -6.53
CA LEU A 167 28.77 -17.80 -6.42
C LEU A 167 27.28 -17.37 -6.25
N THR A 168 26.38 -17.95 -7.03
CA THR A 168 24.94 -17.66 -6.96
C THR A 168 24.36 -18.05 -5.60
N GLU A 169 24.75 -19.22 -5.08
CA GLU A 169 24.35 -19.64 -3.74
C GLU A 169 24.93 -18.72 -2.64
N ALA A 170 26.21 -18.36 -2.75
CA ALA A 170 26.85 -17.43 -1.81
C ALA A 170 26.11 -16.06 -1.79
N LEU A 171 25.75 -15.52 -2.94
CA LEU A 171 24.91 -14.30 -3.05
C LEU A 171 23.51 -14.50 -2.47
N ARG A 172 22.90 -15.65 -2.69
CA ARG A 172 21.57 -15.98 -2.15
C ARG A 172 21.55 -16.01 -0.62
N PHE A 173 22.61 -16.54 0.02
CA PHE A 173 22.72 -16.63 1.47
C PHE A 173 23.34 -15.40 2.12
N SER A 174 23.83 -14.44 1.34
CA SER A 174 24.33 -13.16 1.85
C SER A 174 23.21 -12.31 2.41
N ASP A 175 23.53 -11.45 3.37
CA ASP A 175 22.58 -10.49 3.94
C ASP A 175 21.99 -9.59 2.86
N PRO A 176 20.65 -9.51 2.73
CA PRO A 176 20.01 -8.72 1.69
C PRO A 176 20.09 -7.21 1.95
N VAL A 177 20.39 -6.77 3.18
CA VAL A 177 20.33 -5.36 3.56
C VAL A 177 21.62 -4.65 3.18
N SER A 178 21.50 -3.62 2.36
CA SER A 178 22.58 -2.67 2.04
C SER A 178 22.66 -1.56 3.08
N SER A 179 23.85 -1.10 3.37
CA SER A 179 24.13 0.06 4.24
C SER A 179 25.15 0.98 3.56
N ASP A 180 25.29 2.19 4.05
CA ASP A 180 26.29 3.13 3.51
C ASP A 180 27.71 2.52 3.51
N ALA A 181 28.02 1.69 4.52
CA ALA A 181 29.30 0.99 4.60
C ALA A 181 29.48 -0.08 3.50
N THR A 182 28.40 -0.71 3.03
CA THR A 182 28.45 -1.79 2.02
C THR A 182 28.28 -1.31 0.61
N LEU A 183 27.77 -0.07 0.38
CA LEU A 183 27.46 0.47 -0.96
C LEU A 183 28.64 0.43 -1.92
N GLN A 184 29.84 0.76 -1.47
CA GLN A 184 31.03 0.75 -2.32
C GLN A 184 31.38 -0.68 -2.77
N ALA A 185 31.37 -1.64 -1.85
CA ALA A 185 31.65 -3.04 -2.18
C ALA A 185 30.57 -3.64 -3.09
N GLU A 186 29.31 -3.24 -2.94
CA GLU A 186 28.20 -3.67 -3.81
C GLU A 186 28.30 -3.11 -5.24
N LYS A 187 28.73 -1.86 -5.39
CA LYS A 187 29.02 -1.28 -6.73
C LYS A 187 30.16 -2.00 -7.43
N GLU A 188 31.23 -2.32 -6.70
CA GLU A 188 32.36 -3.06 -7.24
C GLU A 188 31.95 -4.50 -7.63
N LEU A 189 31.10 -5.15 -6.84
CA LEU A 189 30.52 -6.44 -7.17
C LEU A 189 29.68 -6.37 -8.45
N GLN A 190 28.85 -5.35 -8.59
CA GLN A 190 28.03 -5.14 -9.78
C GLN A 190 28.88 -4.96 -11.05
N THR A 191 29.93 -4.15 -10.96
CA THR A 191 30.87 -3.96 -12.07
C THR A 191 31.53 -5.28 -12.45
N LYS A 192 32.09 -6.02 -11.47
CA LYS A 192 32.73 -7.31 -11.71
C LYS A 192 31.77 -8.38 -12.29
N LEU A 193 30.52 -8.40 -11.87
CA LEU A 193 29.51 -9.31 -12.42
C LEU A 193 29.15 -8.94 -13.88
N ASN A 194 29.09 -7.66 -14.21
CA ASN A 194 28.88 -7.21 -15.58
C ASN A 194 30.09 -7.55 -16.48
N ASP A 195 31.32 -7.32 -16.00
CA ASP A 195 32.55 -7.69 -16.70
C ASP A 195 32.61 -9.20 -16.94
N LEU A 196 32.29 -10.00 -15.91
CA LEU A 196 32.23 -11.47 -16.03
C LEU A 196 31.17 -11.90 -17.06
N THR A 197 30.03 -11.21 -17.14
CA THR A 197 29.01 -11.49 -18.15
C THR A 197 29.56 -11.31 -19.55
N SER A 198 30.31 -10.23 -19.79
CA SER A 198 30.98 -9.97 -21.08
C SER A 198 32.03 -11.05 -21.38
N MET A 199 32.89 -11.37 -20.42
CA MET A 199 33.92 -12.40 -20.56
C MET A 199 33.35 -13.80 -20.85
N LEU A 200 32.24 -14.16 -20.22
CA LEU A 200 31.53 -15.42 -20.47
C LEU A 200 30.95 -15.45 -21.88
N SER A 201 30.42 -14.33 -22.36
CA SER A 201 29.89 -14.20 -23.73
C SER A 201 30.98 -14.32 -24.79
N ASP A 202 32.17 -13.80 -24.50
CA ASP A 202 33.34 -13.82 -25.41
C ASP A 202 34.17 -15.12 -25.27
N GLY A 203 33.84 -15.97 -24.30
CA GLY A 203 34.55 -17.23 -24.03
C GLY A 203 35.93 -17.02 -23.38
N SER A 204 36.23 -15.86 -22.82
CA SER A 204 37.52 -15.49 -22.19
C SER A 204 37.53 -15.62 -20.67
N ALA A 205 36.41 -15.96 -20.06
CA ALA A 205 36.28 -16.07 -18.60
C ALA A 205 37.01 -17.28 -18.05
N ASP A 206 37.67 -17.09 -16.90
CA ASP A 206 38.37 -18.14 -16.14
C ASP A 206 37.81 -18.29 -14.72
N ILE A 207 38.09 -19.42 -14.09
CA ILE A 207 37.69 -19.71 -12.69
C ILE A 207 38.24 -18.64 -11.73
N SER A 208 39.42 -18.09 -11.99
CA SER A 208 40.03 -17.01 -11.19
C SER A 208 39.16 -15.75 -11.13
N ASP A 209 38.42 -15.41 -12.22
CA ASP A 209 37.56 -14.26 -12.25
C ASP A 209 36.33 -14.44 -11.32
N ILE A 210 35.79 -15.67 -11.29
CA ILE A 210 34.67 -16.01 -10.39
C ILE A 210 35.16 -15.99 -8.92
N GLN A 211 36.37 -16.50 -8.64
CA GLN A 211 36.94 -16.47 -7.29
C GLN A 211 37.19 -15.04 -6.81
N ALA A 212 37.63 -14.14 -7.70
CA ALA A 212 37.82 -12.72 -7.36
C ALA A 212 36.47 -12.06 -6.93
N ILE A 213 35.35 -12.44 -7.55
CA ILE A 213 34.01 -11.97 -7.16
C ILE A 213 33.60 -12.59 -5.82
N GLN A 214 33.84 -13.89 -5.59
CA GLN A 214 33.54 -14.55 -4.33
C GLN A 214 34.33 -13.92 -3.15
N ASN A 215 35.59 -13.58 -3.35
CA ASN A 215 36.40 -12.89 -2.36
C ASN A 215 35.81 -11.49 -2.04
N LYS A 216 35.40 -10.74 -3.06
CA LYS A 216 34.78 -9.42 -2.87
C LYS A 216 33.45 -9.52 -2.16
N LEU A 217 32.64 -10.56 -2.43
CA LEU A 217 31.41 -10.84 -1.70
C LEU A 217 31.68 -11.16 -0.22
N SER A 218 32.73 -11.90 0.06
CA SER A 218 33.14 -12.21 1.44
C SER A 218 33.56 -10.93 2.19
N GLU A 219 34.31 -10.04 1.55
CA GLU A 219 34.65 -8.70 2.09
C GLU A 219 33.39 -7.90 2.41
N ARG A 220 32.44 -7.79 1.45
CA ARG A 220 31.14 -7.13 1.65
C ARG A 220 30.39 -7.71 2.86
N ASN A 221 30.34 -9.04 2.98
CA ASN A 221 29.67 -9.71 4.07
C ASN A 221 30.35 -9.46 5.44
N ALA A 222 31.66 -9.34 5.47
CA ALA A 222 32.41 -8.96 6.67
C ALA A 222 32.06 -7.51 7.08
N ILE A 223 32.05 -6.56 6.14
CA ILE A 223 31.65 -5.16 6.40
C ILE A 223 30.21 -5.10 6.92
N CYS A 224 29.29 -5.85 6.31
CA CYS A 224 27.89 -5.89 6.74
C CYS A 224 27.76 -6.43 8.19
N LYS A 225 28.54 -7.44 8.55
CA LYS A 225 28.53 -8.00 9.91
C LYS A 225 29.07 -6.99 10.94
N LEU A 226 30.13 -6.28 10.61
CA LEU A 226 30.70 -5.24 11.49
C LEU A 226 29.78 -4.05 11.68
N SER A 227 29.07 -3.62 10.63
CA SER A 227 28.13 -2.49 10.70
C SER A 227 26.87 -2.77 11.52
N LYS A 228 26.58 -4.03 11.85
CA LYS A 228 25.43 -4.43 12.69
C LYS A 228 25.79 -4.58 14.17
N THR A 229 27.05 -4.59 14.51
CA THR A 229 27.53 -4.74 15.89
C THR A 229 27.73 -3.41 16.63
N HIS A 230 27.44 -2.30 15.97
CA HIS A 230 27.40 -0.94 16.51
C HIS A 230 25.97 -0.35 16.36
#